data_3e2f4f0d64d8dac085cce4cbd50f9163
#
_entry.id   3e2f4f0d64d8dac085cce4cbd50f9163
#
_cell.length_a   1.000
_cell.length_b   1.000
_cell.length_c   1.000
_cell.angle_alpha   90.00
_cell.angle_beta   90.00
_cell.angle_gamma   90.00
#
_symmetry.space_group_name_H-M   'P 1'
#
loop_
_entity.id
_entity.type
_entity.pdbx_description
1 polymer ?
#
loop_
_entity_poly.entity_id
_entity_poly.type
_entity_poly.pdbx_seq_one_letter_code
_entity_poly.pdbx_strand_id
1 'polypeptide(L)'
;QQPVELVPTFLGAHAVPAEYAGRADAYVELVIEEMLPAVAAYYREQGRPPPFCDVFCEDGAFSLEQSRRILEAARGMGFPLKIHVDEFQPLGGTRLAVELGAVSADHLVCTPAEEITLLARSNTIAVSLPGTPFGLAHPAYTPARAIIDQGGALALATDLNPGTCYCESMPFMLALACRYMKLWPAEAISAATINAAHAIRMGHRVGSIEKGKQADIIILDLPNYRHLPYRFGTNPVQMVIKRGQVVV
;
A
#
# COMPACT_ATOMS: atom_id res chain seq x y z
N GLN A 1 13.12 -15.46 16.76
CA GLN A 1 13.24 -14.50 15.64
C GLN A 1 12.22 -14.86 14.57
N GLN A 2 11.52 -13.87 14.05
CA GLN A 2 10.57 -14.04 12.95
C GLN A 2 11.34 -14.11 11.62
N PRO A 3 11.02 -15.03 10.71
CA PRO A 3 11.65 -15.05 9.38
C PRO A 3 11.15 -13.90 8.49
N VAL A 4 10.02 -13.30 8.84
CA VAL A 4 9.40 -12.18 8.09
C VAL A 4 10.21 -10.91 8.24
N GLU A 5 10.42 -10.19 7.15
CA GLU A 5 11.01 -8.84 7.15
C GLU A 5 9.91 -7.80 7.28
N LEU A 6 10.12 -6.83 8.14
CA LEU A 6 9.20 -5.72 8.35
C LEU A 6 9.72 -4.47 7.62
N VAL A 7 8.85 -3.83 6.86
CA VAL A 7 9.08 -2.53 6.24
C VAL A 7 8.22 -1.52 6.98
N PRO A 8 8.81 -0.72 7.88
CA PRO A 8 8.05 0.17 8.74
C PRO A 8 7.55 1.40 7.99
N THR A 9 6.41 1.91 8.46
CA THR A 9 5.80 3.16 7.99
C THR A 9 5.43 4.00 9.22
N PHE A 10 5.82 5.28 9.24
CA PHE A 10 5.31 6.25 10.19
C PHE A 10 3.92 6.70 9.73
N LEU A 11 2.90 6.42 10.54
CA LEU A 11 1.50 6.71 10.26
C LEU A 11 0.89 7.57 11.40
N GLY A 12 1.63 8.59 11.86
CA GLY A 12 1.14 9.55 12.85
C GLY A 12 -0.05 10.35 12.36
N ALA A 13 -0.15 10.56 11.04
CA ALA A 13 -1.23 11.30 10.41
C ALA A 13 -2.33 10.37 9.83
N HIS A 14 -2.84 9.46 10.66
CA HIS A 14 -3.99 8.60 10.30
C HIS A 14 -5.30 9.12 10.87
N ALA A 15 -5.28 9.61 12.09
CA ALA A 15 -6.45 10.22 12.75
C ALA A 15 -6.01 11.36 13.67
N VAL A 16 -6.84 12.38 13.81
CA VAL A 16 -6.62 13.43 14.80
C VAL A 16 -7.03 12.89 16.19
N PRO A 17 -6.12 12.84 17.17
CA PRO A 17 -6.44 12.34 18.50
C PRO A 17 -7.50 13.19 19.20
N ALA A 18 -8.22 12.60 20.16
CA ALA A 18 -9.30 13.26 20.89
C ALA A 18 -8.84 14.55 21.59
N GLU A 19 -7.58 14.59 22.06
CA GLU A 19 -6.97 15.75 22.72
C GLU A 19 -6.82 16.95 21.75
N TYR A 20 -6.84 16.69 20.46
CA TYR A 20 -6.76 17.69 19.39
C TYR A 20 -8.09 17.91 18.66
N ALA A 21 -9.20 17.39 19.18
CA ALA A 21 -10.52 17.58 18.58
C ALA A 21 -10.80 19.07 18.30
N GLY A 22 -11.17 19.41 17.05
CA GLY A 22 -11.36 20.79 16.59
C GLY A 22 -10.08 21.60 16.40
N ARG A 23 -8.89 21.01 16.57
CA ARG A 23 -7.58 21.66 16.43
C ARG A 23 -6.64 20.84 15.56
N ALA A 24 -7.13 20.33 14.42
CA ALA A 24 -6.37 19.46 13.52
C ALA A 24 -5.05 20.09 13.07
N ASP A 25 -5.00 21.40 12.81
CA ASP A 25 -3.77 22.09 12.42
C ASP A 25 -2.70 22.08 13.53
N ALA A 26 -3.10 22.20 14.79
CA ALA A 26 -2.16 22.08 15.91
C ALA A 26 -1.59 20.66 16.02
N TYR A 27 -2.36 19.64 15.66
CA TYR A 27 -1.84 18.27 15.56
C TYR A 27 -0.90 18.09 14.36
N VAL A 28 -1.21 18.71 13.23
CA VAL A 28 -0.31 18.73 12.06
C VAL A 28 1.05 19.36 12.42
N GLU A 29 1.05 20.48 13.17
CA GLU A 29 2.30 21.07 13.68
C GLU A 29 3.08 20.09 14.56
N LEU A 30 2.41 19.41 15.50
CA LEU A 30 3.03 18.39 16.36
C LEU A 30 3.67 17.27 15.51
N VAL A 31 2.99 16.79 14.47
CA VAL A 31 3.51 15.78 13.56
C VAL A 31 4.77 16.29 12.86
N ILE A 32 4.75 17.51 12.35
CA ILE A 32 5.84 18.10 11.57
C ILE A 32 7.03 18.49 12.44
N GLU A 33 6.77 19.15 13.58
CA GLU A 33 7.83 19.78 14.37
C GLU A 33 8.45 18.84 15.42
N GLU A 34 7.70 17.82 15.86
CA GLU A 34 8.17 16.92 16.91
C GLU A 34 8.25 15.47 16.46
N MET A 35 7.15 14.88 15.91
CA MET A 35 7.12 13.45 15.64
C MET A 35 8.05 13.04 14.50
N LEU A 36 7.99 13.70 13.35
CA LEU A 36 8.85 13.39 12.21
C LEU A 36 10.33 13.55 12.54
N PRO A 37 10.78 14.66 13.17
CA PRO A 37 12.17 14.80 13.61
C PRO A 37 12.61 13.71 14.59
N ALA A 38 11.77 13.32 15.54
CA ALA A 38 12.07 12.27 16.52
C ALA A 38 12.26 10.91 15.83
N VAL A 39 11.38 10.56 14.89
CA VAL A 39 11.50 9.32 14.10
C VAL A 39 12.76 9.35 13.23
N ALA A 40 13.02 10.46 12.55
CA ALA A 40 14.23 10.62 11.72
C ALA A 40 15.51 10.48 12.56
N ALA A 41 15.54 11.07 13.75
CA ALA A 41 16.67 10.97 14.68
C ALA A 41 16.88 9.52 15.14
N TYR A 42 15.83 8.83 15.57
CA TYR A 42 15.90 7.43 15.98
C TYR A 42 16.49 6.52 14.89
N TYR A 43 16.02 6.64 13.64
CA TYR A 43 16.53 5.81 12.54
C TYR A 43 17.98 6.15 12.19
N ARG A 44 18.36 7.42 12.25
CA ARG A 44 19.75 7.88 12.04
C ARG A 44 20.69 7.32 13.10
N GLU A 45 20.30 7.29 14.37
CA GLU A 45 21.08 6.69 15.46
C GLU A 45 21.30 5.19 15.26
N GLN A 46 20.35 4.51 14.60
CA GLN A 46 20.47 3.09 14.22
C GLN A 46 21.27 2.87 12.93
N GLY A 47 21.82 3.93 12.31
CA GLY A 47 22.49 3.83 11.00
C GLY A 47 21.57 3.41 9.86
N ARG A 48 20.27 3.68 9.96
CA ARG A 48 19.22 3.27 9.02
C ARG A 48 18.57 4.49 8.37
N PRO A 49 18.12 4.37 7.10
CA PRO A 49 17.30 5.42 6.51
C PRO A 49 15.95 5.50 7.24
N PRO A 50 15.26 6.66 7.21
CA PRO A 50 13.93 6.79 7.79
C PRO A 50 12.94 5.81 7.15
N PRO A 51 11.89 5.43 7.88
CA PRO A 51 10.82 4.57 7.36
C PRO A 51 9.99 5.32 6.31
N PHE A 52 8.98 4.69 5.75
CA PHE A 52 7.97 5.43 5.01
C PHE A 52 7.25 6.42 5.91
N CYS A 53 6.77 7.53 5.34
CA CYS A 53 5.76 8.39 5.94
C CYS A 53 4.48 8.30 5.13
N ASP A 54 3.36 8.15 5.82
CA ASP A 54 2.04 7.98 5.24
C ASP A 54 1.05 8.94 5.91
N VAL A 55 0.06 9.39 5.14
CA VAL A 55 -1.01 10.28 5.62
C VAL A 55 -2.34 9.77 5.09
N PHE A 56 -3.38 9.83 5.91
CA PHE A 56 -4.76 9.55 5.49
C PHE A 56 -5.42 10.85 5.01
N CYS A 57 -5.35 11.07 3.70
CA CYS A 57 -5.96 12.22 3.02
C CYS A 57 -7.43 11.91 2.71
N GLU A 58 -8.31 12.17 3.67
CA GLU A 58 -9.73 11.83 3.56
C GLU A 58 -10.59 12.80 4.36
N ASP A 59 -11.87 12.92 3.98
CA ASP A 59 -12.84 13.68 4.77
C ASP A 59 -12.99 13.09 6.17
N GLY A 60 -12.92 13.94 7.17
CA GLY A 60 -12.92 13.52 8.57
C GLY A 60 -11.56 13.07 9.13
N ALA A 61 -10.51 12.98 8.29
CA ALA A 61 -9.13 12.73 8.72
C ALA A 61 -8.23 13.95 8.47
N PHE A 62 -7.44 13.97 7.40
CA PHE A 62 -6.58 15.10 7.04
C PHE A 62 -6.98 15.68 5.69
N SER A 63 -7.13 17.01 5.61
CA SER A 63 -7.39 17.70 4.36
C SER A 63 -6.22 17.56 3.38
N LEU A 64 -6.46 17.87 2.10
CA LEU A 64 -5.42 17.87 1.07
C LEU A 64 -4.24 18.78 1.44
N GLU A 65 -4.52 19.97 1.99
CA GLU A 65 -3.49 20.93 2.40
C GLU A 65 -2.68 20.42 3.61
N GLN A 66 -3.33 19.85 4.60
CA GLN A 66 -2.68 19.25 5.76
C GLN A 66 -1.80 18.06 5.36
N SER A 67 -2.31 17.22 4.46
CA SER A 67 -1.58 16.09 3.90
C SER A 67 -0.33 16.54 3.13
N ARG A 68 -0.45 17.58 2.31
CA ARG A 68 0.67 18.21 1.59
C ARG A 68 1.76 18.67 2.55
N ARG A 69 1.41 19.44 3.57
CA ARG A 69 2.35 19.99 4.55
C ARG A 69 3.14 18.88 5.25
N ILE A 70 2.46 17.84 5.72
CA ILE A 70 3.10 16.70 6.39
C ILE A 70 4.05 15.95 5.44
N LEU A 71 3.59 15.63 4.24
CA LEU A 71 4.39 14.85 3.28
C LEU A 71 5.58 15.66 2.73
N GLU A 72 5.45 16.97 2.52
CA GLU A 72 6.56 17.82 2.14
C GLU A 72 7.63 17.91 3.24
N ALA A 73 7.21 18.06 4.50
CA ALA A 73 8.12 18.02 5.65
C ALA A 73 8.85 16.67 5.76
N ALA A 74 8.11 15.56 5.65
CA ALA A 74 8.68 14.23 5.66
C ALA A 74 9.69 14.01 4.52
N ARG A 75 9.35 14.45 3.29
CA ARG A 75 10.26 14.41 2.13
C ARG A 75 11.54 15.19 2.38
N GLY A 76 11.43 16.40 2.98
CA GLY A 76 12.58 17.22 3.35
C GLY A 76 13.53 16.54 4.35
N MET A 77 13.02 15.60 5.15
CA MET A 77 13.79 14.79 6.10
C MET A 77 14.26 13.43 5.51
N GLY A 78 13.95 13.16 4.24
CA GLY A 78 14.38 11.95 3.53
C GLY A 78 13.45 10.74 3.68
N PHE A 79 12.24 10.89 4.22
CA PHE A 79 11.25 9.82 4.24
C PHE A 79 10.76 9.52 2.83
N PRO A 80 10.70 8.25 2.40
CA PRO A 80 9.91 7.86 1.24
C PRO A 80 8.43 8.02 1.59
N LEU A 81 7.62 8.48 0.63
CA LEU A 81 6.23 8.85 0.88
C LEU A 81 5.25 7.78 0.43
N LYS A 82 4.17 7.63 1.18
CA LYS A 82 2.93 6.93 0.84
C LYS A 82 1.76 7.83 1.20
N ILE A 83 0.58 7.51 0.70
CA ILE A 83 -0.62 8.25 1.04
C ILE A 83 -1.87 7.39 0.83
N HIS A 84 -2.77 7.35 1.83
CA HIS A 84 -4.12 6.81 1.68
C HIS A 84 -4.97 7.88 1.02
N VAL A 85 -5.62 7.56 -0.09
CA VAL A 85 -6.36 8.53 -0.90
C VAL A 85 -7.61 7.93 -1.51
N ASP A 86 -8.62 8.80 -1.65
CA ASP A 86 -9.82 8.52 -2.44
C ASP A 86 -10.49 7.19 -2.00
N GLU A 87 -10.41 6.88 -0.72
CA GLU A 87 -11.06 5.68 -0.16
C GLU A 87 -12.57 5.88 -0.14
N PHE A 88 -13.02 7.03 0.36
CA PHE A 88 -14.43 7.39 0.46
C PHE A 88 -14.79 8.64 -0.36
N GLN A 89 -13.87 9.63 -0.43
CA GLN A 89 -14.07 10.90 -1.13
C GLN A 89 -12.85 11.31 -1.97
N PRO A 90 -13.05 11.79 -3.21
CA PRO A 90 -11.96 12.22 -4.07
C PRO A 90 -11.53 13.65 -3.70
N LEU A 91 -10.56 13.79 -2.81
CA LEU A 91 -10.06 15.11 -2.36
C LEU A 91 -8.90 15.65 -3.22
N GLY A 92 -8.48 14.95 -4.27
CA GLY A 92 -7.29 15.30 -5.08
C GLY A 92 -5.99 14.69 -4.52
N GLY A 93 -6.10 13.73 -3.61
CA GLY A 93 -4.96 13.08 -2.97
C GLY A 93 -4.12 12.25 -3.93
N THR A 94 -4.74 11.61 -4.94
CA THR A 94 -4.01 10.89 -5.99
C THR A 94 -3.11 11.84 -6.80
N ARG A 95 -3.59 13.02 -7.15
CA ARG A 95 -2.76 14.06 -7.79
C ARG A 95 -1.60 14.49 -6.90
N LEU A 96 -1.86 14.72 -5.61
CA LEU A 96 -0.84 15.08 -4.63
C LEU A 96 0.24 13.99 -4.54
N ALA A 97 -0.15 12.71 -4.53
CA ALA A 97 0.79 11.58 -4.53
C ALA A 97 1.77 11.66 -5.71
N VAL A 98 1.25 11.92 -6.91
CA VAL A 98 2.06 12.04 -8.13
C VAL A 98 2.96 13.27 -8.09
N GLU A 99 2.45 14.43 -7.70
CA GLU A 99 3.21 15.69 -7.58
C GLU A 99 4.38 15.58 -6.61
N LEU A 100 4.19 14.90 -5.49
CA LEU A 100 5.22 14.71 -4.48
C LEU A 100 6.17 13.55 -4.78
N GLY A 101 5.87 12.73 -5.80
CA GLY A 101 6.65 11.55 -6.13
C GLY A 101 6.53 10.47 -5.05
N ALA A 102 5.33 10.31 -4.48
CA ALA A 102 5.06 9.25 -3.53
C ALA A 102 5.34 7.87 -4.15
N VAL A 103 5.83 6.94 -3.36
CA VAL A 103 6.12 5.57 -3.81
C VAL A 103 4.82 4.85 -4.13
N SER A 104 3.78 5.07 -3.33
CA SER A 104 2.44 4.54 -3.61
C SER A 104 1.34 5.51 -3.21
N ALA A 105 0.18 5.33 -3.86
CA ALA A 105 -1.12 5.88 -3.51
C ALA A 105 -2.04 4.69 -3.22
N ASP A 106 -2.60 4.65 -2.03
CA ASP A 106 -3.25 3.47 -1.48
C ASP A 106 -4.78 3.68 -1.43
N HIS A 107 -5.59 2.63 -1.61
CA HIS A 107 -7.05 2.53 -1.75
C HIS A 107 -7.58 2.88 -3.15
N LEU A 108 -7.67 4.14 -3.52
CA LEU A 108 -8.05 4.59 -4.87
C LEU A 108 -9.47 4.18 -5.30
N VAL A 109 -10.41 3.99 -4.37
CA VAL A 109 -11.75 3.46 -4.66
C VAL A 109 -12.58 4.47 -5.45
N CYS A 110 -12.47 5.77 -5.07
CA CYS A 110 -13.24 6.86 -5.63
C CYS A 110 -12.43 7.77 -6.58
N THR A 111 -11.23 7.36 -7.01
CA THR A 111 -10.31 8.18 -7.81
C THR A 111 -10.95 8.57 -9.16
N PRO A 112 -10.99 9.87 -9.49
CA PRO A 112 -11.51 10.36 -10.76
C PRO A 112 -10.69 9.89 -11.98
N ALA A 113 -11.33 9.80 -13.15
CA ALA A 113 -10.70 9.25 -14.35
C ALA A 113 -9.46 10.04 -14.83
N GLU A 114 -9.47 11.37 -14.65
CA GLU A 114 -8.32 12.22 -14.96
C GLU A 114 -7.13 11.97 -14.04
N GLU A 115 -7.37 11.65 -12.76
CA GLU A 115 -6.32 11.31 -11.80
C GLU A 115 -5.80 9.90 -12.00
N ILE A 116 -6.63 8.96 -12.43
CA ILE A 116 -6.19 7.65 -12.90
C ILE A 116 -5.21 7.79 -14.07
N THR A 117 -5.53 8.67 -15.03
CA THR A 117 -4.65 8.93 -16.18
C THR A 117 -3.31 9.52 -15.75
N LEU A 118 -3.33 10.44 -14.78
CA LEU A 118 -2.13 11.04 -14.21
C LEU A 118 -1.28 9.98 -13.49
N LEU A 119 -1.91 9.20 -12.63
CA LEU A 119 -1.26 8.13 -11.86
C LEU A 119 -0.63 7.07 -12.77
N ALA A 120 -1.36 6.61 -13.79
CA ALA A 120 -0.90 5.58 -14.72
C ALA A 120 0.35 6.00 -15.52
N ARG A 121 0.59 7.31 -15.69
CA ARG A 121 1.76 7.88 -16.39
C ARG A 121 2.90 8.25 -15.44
N SER A 122 2.75 8.02 -14.16
CA SER A 122 3.73 8.35 -13.12
C SER A 122 4.54 7.13 -12.68
N ASN A 123 5.49 7.36 -11.77
CA ASN A 123 6.22 6.30 -11.08
C ASN A 123 5.55 5.89 -9.75
N THR A 124 4.45 6.52 -9.37
CA THR A 124 3.68 6.19 -8.16
C THR A 124 2.88 4.91 -8.41
N ILE A 125 2.99 3.95 -7.53
CA ILE A 125 2.30 2.67 -7.65
C ILE A 125 0.91 2.78 -7.04
N ALA A 126 -0.10 2.40 -7.80
CA ALA A 126 -1.46 2.24 -7.28
C ALA A 126 -1.52 1.01 -6.38
N VAL A 127 -1.84 1.15 -5.11
CA VAL A 127 -2.04 0.01 -4.21
C VAL A 127 -3.53 -0.16 -3.93
N SER A 128 -4.09 -1.24 -4.41
CA SER A 128 -5.47 -1.59 -4.10
C SER A 128 -5.56 -2.52 -2.90
N LEU A 129 -6.53 -2.24 -2.06
CA LEU A 129 -6.79 -2.92 -0.79
C LEU A 129 -8.23 -3.48 -0.80
N PRO A 130 -8.52 -4.50 -1.64
CA PRO A 130 -9.89 -4.92 -1.93
C PRO A 130 -10.61 -5.57 -0.73
N GLY A 131 -9.88 -5.91 0.32
CA GLY A 131 -10.46 -6.42 1.56
C GLY A 131 -11.26 -5.36 2.31
N THR A 132 -10.86 -4.10 2.25
CA THR A 132 -11.53 -2.98 2.94
C THR A 132 -12.92 -2.71 2.39
N PRO A 133 -13.14 -2.44 1.08
CA PRO A 133 -14.49 -2.30 0.55
C PRO A 133 -15.34 -3.56 0.74
N PHE A 134 -14.74 -4.76 0.68
CA PHE A 134 -15.46 -5.98 0.98
C PHE A 134 -15.94 -6.03 2.45
N GLY A 135 -15.06 -5.72 3.41
CA GLY A 135 -15.38 -5.73 4.84
C GLY A 135 -16.45 -4.70 5.22
N LEU A 136 -16.47 -3.57 4.53
CA LEU A 136 -17.46 -2.50 4.69
C LEU A 136 -18.75 -2.72 3.86
N ALA A 137 -18.86 -3.80 3.10
CA ALA A 137 -19.93 -4.03 2.12
C ALA A 137 -20.10 -2.84 1.14
N HIS A 138 -19.00 -2.16 0.82
CA HIS A 138 -19.00 -1.04 -0.12
C HIS A 138 -19.17 -1.55 -1.55
N PRO A 139 -20.01 -0.90 -2.39
CA PRO A 139 -20.31 -1.39 -3.73
C PRO A 139 -19.18 -1.15 -4.74
N ALA A 140 -18.30 -0.19 -4.50
CA ALA A 140 -17.21 0.18 -5.41
C ALA A 140 -15.85 -0.39 -4.93
N TYR A 141 -14.97 -0.62 -5.90
CA TYR A 141 -13.59 -1.05 -5.72
C TYR A 141 -12.67 -0.16 -6.55
N THR A 142 -11.39 -0.17 -6.24
CA THR A 142 -10.35 0.49 -7.05
C THR A 142 -10.58 0.22 -8.54
N PRO A 143 -10.58 1.24 -9.42
CA PRO A 143 -10.78 1.09 -10.87
C PRO A 143 -9.55 0.49 -11.56
N ALA A 144 -9.11 -0.68 -11.09
CA ALA A 144 -7.86 -1.34 -11.43
C ALA A 144 -7.71 -1.61 -12.92
N ARG A 145 -8.82 -2.00 -13.61
CA ARG A 145 -8.77 -2.23 -15.05
C ARG A 145 -8.36 -0.96 -15.81
N ALA A 146 -8.92 0.20 -15.42
CA ALA A 146 -8.58 1.47 -16.05
C ALA A 146 -7.12 1.88 -15.79
N ILE A 147 -6.58 1.58 -14.59
CA ILE A 147 -5.17 1.83 -14.26
C ILE A 147 -4.25 0.98 -15.14
N ILE A 148 -4.50 -0.32 -15.22
CA ILE A 148 -3.67 -1.27 -15.98
C ILE A 148 -3.75 -0.99 -17.50
N ASP A 149 -4.95 -0.76 -18.04
CA ASP A 149 -5.14 -0.50 -19.47
C ASP A 149 -4.46 0.79 -19.95
N GLN A 150 -4.22 1.72 -19.03
CA GLN A 150 -3.44 2.94 -19.29
C GLN A 150 -1.94 2.78 -19.01
N GLY A 151 -1.48 1.58 -18.68
CA GLY A 151 -0.06 1.26 -18.45
C GLY A 151 0.44 1.53 -17.04
N GLY A 152 -0.46 1.84 -16.09
CA GLY A 152 -0.12 2.06 -14.69
C GLY A 152 0.22 0.76 -13.95
N ALA A 153 1.11 0.86 -12.97
CA ALA A 153 1.45 -0.26 -12.08
C ALA A 153 0.44 -0.37 -10.94
N LEU A 154 -0.20 -1.53 -10.83
CA LEU A 154 -1.12 -1.86 -9.73
C LEU A 154 -0.49 -2.89 -8.81
N ALA A 155 -0.52 -2.64 -7.50
CA ALA A 155 -0.19 -3.59 -6.44
C ALA A 155 -1.44 -3.99 -5.66
N LEU A 156 -1.38 -5.12 -4.97
CA LEU A 156 -2.41 -5.62 -4.06
C LEU A 156 -1.82 -5.86 -2.67
N ALA A 157 -2.57 -5.50 -1.64
CA ALA A 157 -2.28 -5.82 -0.25
C ALA A 157 -3.56 -6.15 0.51
N THR A 158 -3.43 -6.67 1.73
CA THR A 158 -4.57 -7.10 2.55
C THR A 158 -5.21 -5.96 3.30
N ASP A 159 -4.43 -4.94 3.63
CA ASP A 159 -4.86 -3.91 4.58
C ASP A 159 -5.32 -4.51 5.92
N LEU A 160 -4.58 -5.50 6.42
CA LEU A 160 -4.93 -6.15 7.68
C LEU A 160 -4.96 -5.14 8.83
N ASN A 161 -6.15 -4.82 9.27
CA ASN A 161 -6.39 -3.93 10.40
C ASN A 161 -7.67 -4.33 11.16
N PRO A 162 -7.81 -3.98 12.45
CA PRO A 162 -8.99 -4.37 13.23
C PRO A 162 -10.24 -3.54 12.92
N GLY A 163 -10.13 -2.46 12.14
CA GLY A 163 -11.24 -1.55 11.84
C GLY A 163 -12.09 -2.01 10.65
N THR A 164 -11.48 -2.21 9.49
CA THR A 164 -12.19 -2.40 8.23
C THR A 164 -11.87 -3.72 7.53
N CYS A 165 -10.69 -4.32 7.78
CA CYS A 165 -10.28 -5.55 7.09
C CYS A 165 -9.45 -6.47 8.00
N TYR A 166 -10.11 -7.30 8.80
CA TYR A 166 -9.43 -8.31 9.64
C TYR A 166 -9.18 -9.59 8.84
N CYS A 167 -8.37 -9.49 7.78
CA CYS A 167 -8.10 -10.59 6.85
C CYS A 167 -6.65 -10.57 6.36
N GLU A 168 -5.89 -11.62 6.70
CA GLU A 168 -4.51 -11.82 6.26
C GLU A 168 -4.38 -12.62 4.96
N SER A 169 -5.50 -13.04 4.34
CA SER A 169 -5.50 -13.96 3.20
C SER A 169 -5.23 -13.28 1.87
N MET A 170 -4.01 -13.35 1.36
CA MET A 170 -3.70 -12.92 -0.02
C MET A 170 -4.46 -13.70 -1.10
N PRO A 171 -4.70 -15.03 -1.00
CA PRO A 171 -5.58 -15.72 -1.96
C PRO A 171 -6.98 -15.12 -2.05
N PHE A 172 -7.53 -14.63 -0.92
CA PHE A 172 -8.80 -13.93 -0.92
C PHE A 172 -8.71 -12.56 -1.62
N MET A 173 -7.65 -11.80 -1.38
CA MET A 173 -7.41 -10.52 -2.10
C MET A 173 -7.31 -10.74 -3.62
N LEU A 174 -6.60 -11.76 -4.06
CA LEU A 174 -6.52 -12.14 -5.47
C LEU A 174 -7.91 -12.50 -6.05
N ALA A 175 -8.73 -13.18 -5.26
CA ALA A 175 -10.09 -13.54 -5.66
C ALA A 175 -10.99 -12.31 -5.84
N LEU A 176 -10.92 -11.34 -4.92
CA LEU A 176 -11.64 -10.08 -5.01
C LEU A 176 -11.17 -9.28 -6.23
N ALA A 177 -9.86 -9.18 -6.44
CA ALA A 177 -9.30 -8.48 -7.57
C ALA A 177 -9.77 -9.07 -8.92
N CYS A 178 -9.78 -10.39 -9.06
CA CYS A 178 -10.27 -11.03 -10.28
C CYS A 178 -11.77 -10.84 -10.51
N ARG A 179 -12.60 -10.85 -9.45
CA ARG A 179 -14.07 -10.80 -9.56
C ARG A 179 -14.60 -9.38 -9.66
N TYR A 180 -14.17 -8.51 -8.76
CA TYR A 180 -14.74 -7.17 -8.64
C TYR A 180 -13.95 -6.12 -9.42
N MET A 181 -12.63 -6.31 -9.53
CA MET A 181 -11.74 -5.35 -10.21
C MET A 181 -11.35 -5.81 -11.62
N LYS A 182 -11.83 -6.98 -12.07
CA LYS A 182 -11.68 -7.54 -13.42
C LYS A 182 -10.22 -7.78 -13.84
N LEU A 183 -9.37 -8.16 -12.89
CA LEU A 183 -8.02 -8.58 -13.20
C LEU A 183 -7.98 -10.01 -13.72
N TRP A 184 -7.08 -10.25 -14.69
CA TRP A 184 -6.69 -11.63 -15.01
C TRP A 184 -5.87 -12.23 -13.86
N PRO A 185 -5.93 -13.56 -13.64
CA PRO A 185 -5.13 -14.19 -12.59
C PRO A 185 -3.64 -13.87 -12.63
N ALA A 186 -3.04 -13.75 -13.82
CA ALA A 186 -1.64 -13.38 -13.96
C ALA A 186 -1.37 -11.94 -13.52
N GLU A 187 -2.26 -11.00 -13.86
CA GLU A 187 -2.16 -9.60 -13.41
C GLU A 187 -2.29 -9.50 -11.89
N ALA A 188 -3.25 -10.22 -11.30
CA ALA A 188 -3.43 -10.25 -9.84
C ALA A 188 -2.20 -10.81 -9.12
N ILE A 189 -1.56 -11.86 -9.64
CA ILE A 189 -0.33 -12.41 -9.07
C ILE A 189 0.83 -11.40 -9.21
N SER A 190 1.00 -10.77 -10.36
CA SER A 190 2.02 -9.73 -10.55
C SER A 190 1.80 -8.56 -9.59
N ALA A 191 0.54 -8.16 -9.39
CA ALA A 191 0.16 -7.12 -8.45
C ALA A 191 0.48 -7.48 -6.99
N ALA A 192 0.31 -8.74 -6.60
CA ALA A 192 0.59 -9.24 -5.25
C ALA A 192 2.08 -9.60 -5.01
N THR A 193 2.92 -9.55 -6.03
CA THR A 193 4.33 -9.95 -5.96
C THR A 193 5.26 -8.81 -6.36
N ILE A 194 5.63 -8.71 -7.64
CA ILE A 194 6.64 -7.75 -8.08
C ILE A 194 6.18 -6.29 -7.92
N ASN A 195 4.92 -5.98 -8.24
CA ASN A 195 4.44 -4.61 -8.08
C ASN A 195 4.31 -4.23 -6.59
N ALA A 196 3.83 -5.16 -5.73
CA ALA A 196 3.82 -4.95 -4.28
C ALA A 196 5.23 -4.77 -3.72
N ALA A 197 6.22 -5.51 -4.22
CA ALA A 197 7.61 -5.33 -3.83
C ALA A 197 8.14 -3.93 -4.23
N HIS A 198 7.75 -3.41 -5.40
CA HIS A 198 8.08 -2.04 -5.79
C HIS A 198 7.38 -1.00 -4.91
N ALA A 199 6.12 -1.21 -4.52
CA ALA A 199 5.37 -0.31 -3.63
C ALA A 199 6.00 -0.15 -2.23
N ILE A 200 6.93 -1.04 -1.86
CA ILE A 200 7.73 -0.96 -0.63
C ILE A 200 9.24 -0.78 -0.93
N ARG A 201 9.60 -0.38 -2.15
CA ARG A 201 10.99 -0.15 -2.61
C ARG A 201 11.90 -1.38 -2.52
N MET A 202 11.35 -2.58 -2.56
CA MET A 202 12.09 -3.84 -2.51
C MET A 202 12.09 -4.62 -3.84
N GLY A 203 11.51 -4.09 -4.92
CA GLY A 203 11.39 -4.77 -6.21
C GLY A 203 12.72 -5.18 -6.87
N HIS A 204 13.82 -4.49 -6.53
CA HIS A 204 15.17 -4.87 -6.93
C HIS A 204 15.69 -6.14 -6.24
N ARG A 205 15.09 -6.52 -5.10
CA ARG A 205 15.56 -7.60 -4.23
C ARG A 205 14.62 -8.79 -4.17
N VAL A 206 13.31 -8.57 -4.22
CA VAL A 206 12.26 -9.59 -4.09
C VAL A 206 11.11 -9.34 -5.07
N GLY A 207 10.11 -10.21 -5.09
CA GLY A 207 8.87 -10.07 -5.85
C GLY A 207 8.87 -10.79 -7.20
N SER A 208 10.01 -11.29 -7.66
CA SER A 208 10.11 -12.14 -8.86
C SER A 208 11.24 -13.16 -8.71
N ILE A 209 11.15 -14.24 -9.48
CA ILE A 209 12.17 -15.30 -9.51
C ILE A 209 13.17 -14.93 -10.62
N GLU A 210 14.23 -14.23 -10.24
CA GLU A 210 15.28 -13.78 -11.12
C GLU A 210 16.68 -14.00 -10.53
N LYS A 211 17.68 -14.20 -11.39
CA LYS A 211 19.08 -14.32 -10.96
C LYS A 211 19.52 -13.03 -10.25
N GLY A 212 20.06 -13.18 -9.05
CA GLY A 212 20.54 -12.07 -8.22
C GLY A 212 19.52 -11.57 -7.20
N LYS A 213 18.25 -11.96 -7.30
CA LYS A 213 17.25 -11.66 -6.27
C LYS A 213 17.29 -12.66 -5.12
N GLN A 214 16.78 -12.26 -3.99
CA GLN A 214 16.66 -13.07 -2.79
C GLN A 214 15.65 -14.19 -3.04
N ALA A 215 16.00 -15.42 -2.67
CA ALA A 215 15.14 -16.58 -2.80
C ALA A 215 14.05 -16.60 -1.71
N ASP A 216 13.03 -15.77 -1.90
CA ASP A 216 11.78 -15.74 -1.14
C ASP A 216 10.71 -16.36 -2.05
N ILE A 217 10.39 -17.63 -1.82
CA ILE A 217 9.58 -18.44 -2.72
C ILE A 217 8.52 -19.18 -1.92
N ILE A 218 7.31 -19.23 -2.44
CA ILE A 218 6.26 -20.12 -1.94
C ILE A 218 5.99 -21.22 -2.96
N ILE A 219 5.80 -22.43 -2.48
CA ILE A 219 5.35 -23.59 -3.29
C ILE A 219 3.90 -23.85 -2.91
N LEU A 220 3.06 -23.97 -3.94
CA LEU A 220 1.63 -24.15 -3.79
C LEU A 220 1.20 -25.54 -4.22
N ASP A 221 0.34 -26.19 -3.45
CA ASP A 221 -0.35 -27.41 -3.84
C ASP A 221 -1.56 -27.10 -4.73
N LEU A 222 -1.26 -26.69 -5.95
CA LEU A 222 -2.25 -26.34 -6.97
C LEU A 222 -1.80 -26.84 -8.35
N PRO A 223 -2.72 -27.29 -9.22
CA PRO A 223 -2.37 -27.77 -10.56
C PRO A 223 -1.82 -26.67 -11.48
N ASN A 224 -2.21 -25.41 -11.27
CA ASN A 224 -1.65 -24.24 -11.92
C ASN A 224 -2.06 -22.95 -11.17
N TYR A 225 -1.40 -21.83 -11.50
CA TYR A 225 -1.58 -20.54 -10.83
C TYR A 225 -3.00 -19.96 -10.89
N ARG A 226 -3.82 -20.34 -11.89
CA ARG A 226 -5.20 -19.85 -12.05
C ARG A 226 -6.12 -20.36 -10.93
N HIS A 227 -5.73 -21.44 -10.27
CA HIS A 227 -6.47 -21.97 -9.13
C HIS A 227 -6.33 -21.11 -7.89
N LEU A 228 -5.28 -20.30 -7.77
CA LEU A 228 -5.05 -19.49 -6.58
C LEU A 228 -6.19 -18.49 -6.29
N PRO A 229 -6.61 -17.63 -7.22
CA PRO A 229 -7.78 -16.78 -7.00
C PRO A 229 -9.12 -17.54 -7.09
N TYR A 230 -9.14 -18.75 -7.64
CA TYR A 230 -10.36 -19.57 -7.76
C TYR A 230 -10.70 -20.26 -6.44
N ARG A 231 -9.71 -20.89 -5.77
CA ARG A 231 -9.87 -21.63 -4.50
C ARG A 231 -9.55 -20.76 -3.28
N PHE A 232 -10.14 -19.59 -3.22
CA PHE A 232 -9.83 -18.54 -2.23
C PHE A 232 -10.17 -18.89 -0.76
N GLY A 233 -10.98 -19.92 -0.52
CA GLY A 233 -11.38 -20.34 0.83
C GLY A 233 -10.40 -21.31 1.51
N THR A 234 -9.25 -21.61 0.89
CA THR A 234 -8.23 -22.50 1.43
C THR A 234 -6.85 -21.86 1.35
N ASN A 235 -5.94 -22.25 2.26
CA ASN A 235 -4.54 -21.89 2.13
C ASN A 235 -3.82 -23.02 1.36
N PRO A 236 -3.41 -22.80 0.10
CA PRO A 236 -2.75 -23.81 -0.71
C PRO A 236 -1.22 -23.82 -0.53
N VAL A 237 -0.66 -23.07 0.41
CA VAL A 237 0.79 -23.00 0.62
C VAL A 237 1.28 -24.33 1.19
N GLN A 238 2.14 -25.02 0.45
CA GLN A 238 2.77 -26.27 0.84
C GLN A 238 4.13 -26.04 1.50
N MET A 239 4.88 -25.05 1.01
CA MET A 239 6.21 -24.75 1.51
C MET A 239 6.53 -23.27 1.37
N VAL A 240 7.21 -22.72 2.35
CA VAL A 240 7.75 -21.35 2.32
C VAL A 240 9.28 -21.40 2.42
N ILE A 241 9.93 -20.80 1.44
CA ILE A 241 11.38 -20.60 1.41
C ILE A 241 11.65 -19.11 1.62
N LYS A 242 12.45 -18.81 2.63
CA LYS A 242 12.85 -17.43 2.97
C LYS A 242 14.37 -17.32 2.93
N ARG A 243 14.91 -16.46 2.08
CA ARG A 243 16.37 -16.29 1.88
C ARG A 243 17.07 -17.62 1.55
N GLY A 244 16.42 -18.49 0.76
CA GLY A 244 16.94 -19.80 0.40
C GLY A 244 16.83 -20.87 1.50
N GLN A 245 16.20 -20.57 2.64
CA GLN A 245 15.96 -21.50 3.73
C GLN A 245 14.48 -21.88 3.80
N VAL A 246 14.17 -23.16 3.93
CA VAL A 246 12.81 -23.63 4.20
C VAL A 246 12.42 -23.21 5.62
N VAL A 247 11.30 -22.54 5.76
CA VAL A 247 10.80 -22.01 7.04
C VAL A 247 9.43 -22.57 7.45
N VAL A 248 8.68 -23.12 6.48
CA VAL A 248 7.41 -23.84 6.67
C VAL A 248 7.35 -24.98 5.65
#